data_8df1dbc9353c8a22d05de6009e7fdaa0
#
_entry.id   8df1dbc9353c8a22d05de6009e7fdaa0
#
_cell.length_a   1.000
_cell.length_b   1.000
_cell.length_c   1.000
_cell.angle_alpha   90.00
_cell.angle_beta   90.00
_cell.angle_gamma   90.00
#
_symmetry.space_group_name_H-M   'P 1'
#
loop_
_entity.id
_entity.type
_entity.pdbx_description
1 polymer ?
#
loop_
_entity_poly.entity_id
_entity_poly.type
_entity_poly.pdbx_seq_one_letter_code
_entity_poly.pdbx_strand_id
1 'polypeptide(L)'
;MSGGIANKPVPRQSLPRVEDRWSFLYAERCIVHRAENALTLRDEQGTVHVPAATISSLLLGPGSTISHQAMSLLGECGVSVVWVGENGVRFYASGRSLADSNTLLQLQARCSSSQNERIKVARAMYQMRFGEEDVEGLSMRQLRGREGHRMKKAYRRWADEYGVPWAGRVFDSQDFSAGDTVNQALSAGNATLYGIAHAVICALGCSPGLGIVHTGHSRSFVFDIADLYKAEFVIPLAFQIVSEGEQDVATRMRIKLRDQVFQKGLLKRCTQDIIFLLTGQRDASVEVQENRNRLWDYYQGNVEGGSNYATEAREAPF
;
A
#
# COMPACT_ATOMS: atom_id res chain seq x y z
N MET A 1 20.08 -41.88 5.33
CA MET A 1 19.68 -41.14 4.13
C MET A 1 18.31 -40.53 4.37
N SER A 2 18.24 -39.34 4.92
CA SER A 2 16.97 -38.63 5.12
C SER A 2 16.76 -37.75 3.90
N GLY A 3 15.88 -38.17 3.01
CA GLY A 3 15.43 -37.38 1.88
C GLY A 3 14.69 -36.15 2.38
N GLY A 4 15.36 -34.99 2.28
CA GLY A 4 14.70 -33.72 2.51
C GLY A 4 13.55 -33.55 1.53
N ILE A 5 12.33 -33.50 2.05
CA ILE A 5 11.15 -33.12 1.29
C ILE A 5 11.39 -31.67 0.85
N ALA A 6 11.78 -31.49 -0.41
CA ALA A 6 11.84 -30.16 -0.99
C ALA A 6 10.41 -29.59 -0.96
N ASN A 7 10.15 -28.65 -0.05
CA ASN A 7 8.88 -27.93 0.00
C ASN A 7 8.69 -27.23 -1.35
N LYS A 8 7.79 -27.75 -2.18
CA LYS A 8 7.41 -27.09 -3.41
C LYS A 8 6.75 -25.76 -3.08
N PRO A 9 7.11 -24.66 -3.77
CA PRO A 9 6.43 -23.38 -3.60
C PRO A 9 4.92 -23.57 -3.80
N VAL A 10 4.13 -22.88 -2.98
CA VAL A 10 2.67 -22.87 -3.14
C VAL A 10 2.34 -22.24 -4.50
N PRO A 11 1.53 -22.90 -5.35
CA PRO A 11 1.15 -22.29 -6.62
C PRO A 11 0.48 -20.95 -6.40
N ARG A 12 0.89 -19.91 -7.13
CA ARG A 12 0.36 -18.53 -6.96
C ARG A 12 -1.15 -18.44 -7.08
N GLN A 13 -1.74 -19.28 -7.92
CA GLN A 13 -3.20 -19.36 -8.10
C GLN A 13 -3.95 -19.84 -6.85
N SER A 14 -3.26 -20.50 -5.91
CA SER A 14 -3.84 -20.94 -4.64
C SER A 14 -3.59 -19.96 -3.49
N LEU A 15 -2.90 -18.84 -3.72
CA LEU A 15 -2.72 -17.81 -2.70
C LEU A 15 -4.00 -16.97 -2.55
N PRO A 16 -4.37 -16.57 -1.32
CA PRO A 16 -5.46 -15.63 -1.10
C PRO A 16 -5.25 -14.34 -1.88
N ARG A 17 -6.32 -13.71 -2.35
CA ARG A 17 -6.24 -12.38 -2.95
C ARG A 17 -5.78 -11.38 -1.91
N VAL A 18 -5.17 -10.27 -2.34
CA VAL A 18 -4.66 -9.22 -1.44
C VAL A 18 -5.74 -8.71 -0.48
N GLU A 19 -6.98 -8.58 -0.97
CA GLU A 19 -8.14 -8.13 -0.20
C GLU A 19 -8.61 -9.12 0.87
N ASP A 20 -8.28 -10.42 0.74
CA ASP A 20 -8.68 -11.47 1.67
C ASP A 20 -7.63 -11.76 2.76
N ARG A 21 -6.49 -11.08 2.70
CA ARG A 21 -5.39 -11.23 3.68
C ARG A 21 -5.56 -10.30 4.86
N TRP A 22 -4.88 -10.62 5.96
CA TRP A 22 -4.72 -9.67 7.06
C TRP A 22 -3.99 -8.41 6.56
N SER A 23 -4.40 -7.25 7.08
CA SER A 23 -3.92 -5.97 6.58
C SER A 23 -2.41 -5.82 6.68
N PHE A 24 -1.84 -6.06 7.84
CA PHE A 24 -0.39 -6.05 8.06
C PHE A 24 -0.01 -6.71 9.37
N LEU A 25 1.25 -7.11 9.45
CA LEU A 25 1.90 -7.55 10.67
C LEU A 25 3.05 -6.59 10.97
N TYR A 26 3.05 -5.99 12.16
CA TYR A 26 4.18 -5.20 12.65
C TYR A 26 5.03 -6.05 13.57
N ALA A 27 6.35 -6.02 13.38
CA ALA A 27 7.31 -6.74 14.19
C ALA A 27 8.53 -5.85 14.46
N GLU A 28 8.96 -5.74 15.72
CA GLU A 28 10.19 -5.05 16.12
C GLU A 28 10.95 -5.88 17.16
N ARG A 29 12.25 -5.64 17.30
CA ARG A 29 13.12 -6.33 18.27
C ARG A 29 12.98 -7.85 18.23
N CYS A 30 12.83 -8.41 17.04
CA CYS A 30 12.61 -9.83 16.83
C CYS A 30 13.46 -10.38 15.70
N ILE A 31 13.59 -11.70 15.66
CA ILE A 31 14.25 -12.44 14.59
C ILE A 31 13.17 -13.15 13.78
N VAL A 32 13.11 -12.83 12.48
CA VAL A 32 12.14 -13.41 11.55
C VAL A 32 12.82 -14.53 10.76
N HIS A 33 12.33 -15.75 10.93
CA HIS A 33 12.79 -16.94 10.21
C HIS A 33 11.62 -17.63 9.49
N ARG A 34 11.96 -18.59 8.61
CA ARG A 34 11.02 -19.49 7.97
C ARG A 34 10.96 -20.81 8.76
N ALA A 35 9.74 -21.26 9.06
CA ALA A 35 9.46 -22.62 9.47
C ALA A 35 8.38 -23.19 8.53
N GLU A 36 8.77 -24.08 7.64
CA GLU A 36 7.90 -24.63 6.57
C GLU A 36 7.24 -23.53 5.72
N ASN A 37 5.92 -23.39 5.77
CA ASN A 37 5.14 -22.37 5.06
C ASN A 37 4.73 -21.19 5.98
N ALA A 38 5.33 -21.07 7.16
CA ALA A 38 5.07 -20.00 8.11
C ALA A 38 6.32 -19.19 8.38
N LEU A 39 6.10 -17.93 8.77
CA LEU A 39 7.12 -17.11 9.41
C LEU A 39 7.16 -17.45 10.90
N THR A 40 8.32 -17.52 11.48
CA THR A 40 8.52 -17.49 12.93
C THR A 40 9.07 -16.15 13.32
N LEU A 41 8.39 -15.47 14.24
CA LEU A 41 8.88 -14.25 14.87
C LEU A 41 9.29 -14.59 16.29
N ARG A 42 10.56 -14.48 16.58
CA ARG A 42 11.14 -14.80 17.90
C ARG A 42 11.67 -13.53 18.56
N ASP A 43 11.17 -13.23 19.74
CA ASP A 43 11.64 -12.18 20.62
C ASP A 43 11.93 -12.72 22.02
N GLU A 44 12.11 -11.84 23.01
CA GLU A 44 12.34 -12.20 24.43
C GLU A 44 11.12 -12.85 25.08
N GLN A 45 9.92 -12.66 24.54
CA GLN A 45 8.67 -13.17 25.09
C GLN A 45 8.34 -14.57 24.55
N GLY A 46 8.95 -14.97 23.42
CA GLY A 46 8.73 -16.29 22.84
C GLY A 46 8.79 -16.34 21.33
N THR A 47 8.10 -17.31 20.75
CA THR A 47 8.04 -17.50 19.29
C THR A 47 6.58 -17.55 18.83
N VAL A 48 6.26 -16.70 17.86
CA VAL A 48 4.95 -16.69 17.19
C VAL A 48 5.10 -17.24 15.79
N HIS A 49 4.17 -18.10 15.38
CA HIS A 49 4.10 -18.65 14.03
C HIS A 49 2.99 -17.96 13.23
N VAL A 50 3.32 -17.40 12.07
CA VAL A 50 2.38 -16.69 11.21
C VAL A 50 2.43 -17.29 9.81
N PRO A 51 1.33 -17.88 9.31
CA PRO A 51 1.27 -18.36 7.93
C PRO A 51 1.50 -17.20 6.97
N ALA A 52 2.54 -17.26 6.13
CA ALA A 52 2.95 -16.15 5.28
C ALA A 52 1.84 -15.73 4.29
N ALA A 53 1.05 -16.69 3.80
CA ALA A 53 -0.04 -16.43 2.85
C ALA A 53 -1.22 -15.62 3.44
N THR A 54 -1.29 -15.47 4.77
CA THR A 54 -2.40 -14.76 5.44
C THR A 54 -2.17 -13.27 5.63
N ILE A 55 -0.98 -12.76 5.34
CA ILE A 55 -0.66 -11.35 5.51
C ILE A 55 -0.42 -10.66 4.15
N SER A 56 -0.78 -9.40 4.05
CA SER A 56 -0.51 -8.57 2.87
C SER A 56 0.85 -7.86 2.96
N SER A 57 1.22 -7.47 4.16
CA SER A 57 2.46 -6.74 4.41
C SER A 57 3.07 -7.09 5.75
N LEU A 58 4.40 -7.22 5.78
CA LEU A 58 5.20 -7.30 6.99
C LEU A 58 5.93 -5.96 7.19
N LEU A 59 5.64 -5.28 8.29
CA LEU A 59 6.33 -4.06 8.71
C LEU A 59 7.42 -4.43 9.73
N LEU A 60 8.66 -4.22 9.36
CA LEU A 60 9.83 -4.49 10.22
C LEU A 60 10.29 -3.18 10.88
N GLY A 61 10.13 -3.12 12.18
CA GLY A 61 10.59 -2.03 13.04
C GLY A 61 12.06 -2.19 13.48
N PRO A 62 12.57 -1.25 14.30
CA PRO A 62 13.94 -1.29 14.81
C PRO A 62 14.27 -2.57 15.55
N GLY A 63 15.54 -3.01 15.45
CA GLY A 63 16.04 -4.21 16.15
C GLY A 63 15.51 -5.53 15.57
N SER A 64 14.77 -5.51 14.45
CA SER A 64 14.37 -6.74 13.76
C SER A 64 15.44 -7.20 12.75
N THR A 65 15.56 -8.51 12.62
CA THR A 65 16.36 -9.17 11.58
C THR A 65 15.50 -10.15 10.81
N ILE A 66 15.79 -10.35 9.52
CA ILE A 66 15.06 -11.30 8.68
C ILE A 66 16.03 -12.20 7.93
N SER A 67 15.77 -13.50 7.92
CA SER A 67 16.58 -14.46 7.18
C SER A 67 16.24 -14.44 5.68
N HIS A 68 17.21 -14.82 4.83
CA HIS A 68 17.01 -14.98 3.39
C HIS A 68 15.85 -15.93 3.07
N GLN A 69 15.70 -17.03 3.82
CA GLN A 69 14.64 -18.00 3.63
C GLN A 69 13.25 -17.42 3.96
N ALA A 70 13.15 -16.56 4.98
CA ALA A 70 11.92 -15.85 5.29
C ALA A 70 11.57 -14.84 4.18
N MET A 71 12.56 -14.10 3.66
CA MET A 71 12.34 -13.19 2.52
C MET A 71 11.89 -13.93 1.26
N SER A 72 12.48 -15.10 0.96
CA SER A 72 12.06 -15.95 -0.16
C SER A 72 10.60 -16.37 -0.02
N LEU A 73 10.20 -16.86 1.17
CA LEU A 73 8.82 -17.23 1.45
C LEU A 73 7.84 -16.06 1.29
N LEU A 74 8.20 -14.88 1.81
CA LEU A 74 7.40 -13.67 1.66
C LEU A 74 7.23 -13.29 0.19
N GLY A 75 8.32 -13.35 -0.59
CA GLY A 75 8.29 -13.13 -2.04
C GLY A 75 7.41 -14.13 -2.77
N GLU A 76 7.53 -15.43 -2.47
CA GLU A 76 6.70 -16.50 -3.01
C GLU A 76 5.20 -16.29 -2.72
N CYS A 77 4.88 -15.78 -1.53
CA CYS A 77 3.50 -15.49 -1.11
C CYS A 77 3.00 -14.09 -1.56
N GLY A 78 3.81 -13.30 -2.27
CA GLY A 78 3.45 -11.96 -2.71
C GLY A 78 3.23 -10.98 -1.54
N VAL A 79 3.91 -11.18 -0.42
CA VAL A 79 3.87 -10.31 0.76
C VAL A 79 4.85 -9.16 0.57
N SER A 80 4.37 -7.94 0.73
CA SER A 80 5.25 -6.78 0.73
C SER A 80 5.97 -6.65 2.07
N VAL A 81 7.27 -6.40 2.02
CA VAL A 81 8.07 -6.14 3.22
C VAL A 81 8.41 -4.66 3.26
N VAL A 82 8.13 -4.03 4.40
CA VAL A 82 8.36 -2.60 4.58
C VAL A 82 9.19 -2.38 5.84
N TRP A 83 10.36 -1.78 5.69
CA TRP A 83 11.19 -1.35 6.81
C TRP A 83 10.70 0.01 7.29
N VAL A 84 10.38 0.08 8.58
CA VAL A 84 9.81 1.28 9.21
C VAL A 84 10.62 1.67 10.43
N GLY A 85 10.52 2.93 10.85
CA GLY A 85 11.11 3.39 12.11
C GLY A 85 10.31 2.90 13.31
N GLU A 86 10.78 3.31 14.48
CA GLU A 86 10.11 3.04 15.75
C GLU A 86 8.63 3.41 15.64
N ASN A 87 7.80 2.55 16.19
CA ASN A 87 6.35 2.73 16.15
C ASN A 87 5.75 2.86 14.75
N GLY A 88 6.44 2.43 13.68
CA GLY A 88 5.95 2.53 12.31
C GLY A 88 5.90 3.95 11.73
N VAL A 89 6.53 4.93 12.41
CA VAL A 89 6.37 6.35 12.09
C VAL A 89 7.16 6.78 10.84
N ARG A 90 8.22 6.06 10.49
CA ARG A 90 9.07 6.34 9.32
C ARG A 90 9.03 5.17 8.35
N PHE A 91 9.01 5.48 7.08
CA PHE A 91 9.25 4.52 6.01
C PHE A 91 10.71 4.61 5.59
N TYR A 92 11.42 3.48 5.52
CA TYR A 92 12.82 3.43 5.06
C TYR A 92 12.95 2.73 3.71
N ALA A 93 12.37 1.56 3.57
CA ALA A 93 12.48 0.74 2.35
C ALA A 93 11.31 -0.22 2.21
N SER A 94 11.13 -0.77 1.02
CA SER A 94 10.21 -1.88 0.77
C SER A 94 10.81 -2.90 -0.19
N GLY A 95 10.43 -4.17 0.00
CA GLY A 95 10.68 -5.23 -0.96
C GLY A 95 9.62 -5.21 -2.07
N ARG A 96 10.01 -5.63 -3.28
CA ARG A 96 9.11 -5.70 -4.44
C ARG A 96 8.25 -6.96 -4.37
N SER A 97 6.94 -6.83 -4.67
CA SER A 97 6.08 -7.98 -4.88
C SER A 97 6.34 -8.64 -6.24
N LEU A 98 5.98 -9.92 -6.35
CA LEU A 98 6.09 -10.70 -7.59
C LEU A 98 4.82 -10.56 -8.46
N ALA A 99 4.31 -9.34 -8.65
CA ALA A 99 3.18 -9.11 -9.54
C ALA A 99 3.54 -9.50 -10.99
N ASP A 100 2.76 -10.39 -11.58
CA ASP A 100 3.04 -10.94 -12.91
C ASP A 100 2.58 -10.03 -14.05
N SER A 101 1.61 -9.14 -13.80
CA SER A 101 1.08 -8.21 -14.80
C SER A 101 1.63 -6.80 -14.61
N ASN A 102 1.93 -6.13 -15.71
CA ASN A 102 2.32 -4.72 -15.74
C ASN A 102 1.21 -3.81 -16.28
N THR A 103 0.02 -4.33 -16.52
CA THR A 103 -1.10 -3.57 -17.11
C THR A 103 -1.45 -2.34 -16.29
N LEU A 104 -1.63 -2.50 -14.97
CA LEU A 104 -1.93 -1.37 -14.09
C LEU A 104 -0.78 -0.36 -14.03
N LEU A 105 0.48 -0.82 -14.07
CA LEU A 105 1.64 0.06 -14.12
C LEU A 105 1.66 0.90 -15.41
N GLN A 106 1.34 0.32 -16.56
CA GLN A 106 1.26 1.04 -17.83
C GLN A 106 0.12 2.08 -17.81
N LEU A 107 -1.05 1.72 -17.28
CA LEU A 107 -2.16 2.67 -17.09
C LEU A 107 -1.76 3.79 -16.12
N GLN A 108 -1.12 3.47 -15.01
CA GLN A 108 -0.62 4.45 -14.05
C GLN A 108 0.38 5.41 -14.71
N ALA A 109 1.33 4.90 -15.49
CA ALA A 109 2.30 5.73 -16.21
C ALA A 109 1.60 6.68 -17.19
N ARG A 110 0.59 6.20 -17.93
CA ARG A 110 -0.25 7.02 -18.79
C ARG A 110 -0.99 8.09 -18.00
N CYS A 111 -1.66 7.73 -16.90
CA CYS A 111 -2.40 8.66 -16.06
C CYS A 111 -1.49 9.72 -15.42
N SER A 112 -0.25 9.39 -15.09
CA SER A 112 0.69 10.33 -14.46
C SER A 112 1.38 11.27 -15.46
N SER A 113 1.56 10.86 -16.71
CA SER A 113 2.29 11.62 -17.74
C SER A 113 1.39 12.50 -18.61
N SER A 114 0.14 12.09 -18.87
CA SER A 114 -0.81 12.85 -19.67
C SER A 114 -1.59 13.87 -18.82
N GLN A 115 -1.51 15.16 -19.12
CA GLN A 115 -2.23 16.20 -18.37
C GLN A 115 -3.76 15.96 -18.35
N ASN A 116 -4.33 15.50 -19.46
CA ASN A 116 -5.77 15.25 -19.58
C ASN A 116 -6.21 14.05 -18.74
N GLU A 117 -5.47 12.94 -18.79
CA GLU A 117 -5.76 11.77 -17.97
C GLU A 117 -5.53 12.09 -16.48
N ARG A 118 -4.46 12.78 -16.18
CA ARG A 118 -4.10 13.19 -14.82
C ARG A 118 -5.19 13.99 -14.13
N ILE A 119 -5.75 15.02 -14.81
CA ILE A 119 -6.81 15.84 -14.22
C ILE A 119 -8.11 15.05 -14.04
N LYS A 120 -8.42 14.09 -14.92
CA LYS A 120 -9.58 13.20 -14.77
C LYS A 120 -9.42 12.33 -13.52
N VAL A 121 -8.28 11.67 -13.36
CA VAL A 121 -8.01 10.83 -12.19
C VAL A 121 -8.00 11.67 -10.91
N ALA A 122 -7.35 12.84 -10.93
CA ALA A 122 -7.36 13.74 -9.78
C ALA A 122 -8.78 14.14 -9.38
N ARG A 123 -9.65 14.51 -10.33
CA ARG A 123 -11.06 14.81 -10.02
C ARG A 123 -11.78 13.61 -9.41
N ALA A 124 -11.57 12.40 -9.95
CA ALA A 124 -12.12 11.18 -9.36
C ALA A 124 -11.66 10.97 -7.91
N MET A 125 -10.37 11.19 -7.61
CA MET A 125 -9.83 11.10 -6.25
C MET A 125 -10.50 12.12 -5.32
N TYR A 126 -10.69 13.36 -5.77
CA TYR A 126 -11.38 14.39 -4.98
C TYR A 126 -12.85 14.05 -4.78
N GLN A 127 -13.51 13.52 -5.80
CA GLN A 127 -14.90 13.04 -5.71
C GLN A 127 -15.04 11.92 -4.66
N MET A 128 -14.12 10.94 -4.67
CA MET A 128 -14.09 9.86 -3.68
C MET A 128 -13.89 10.35 -2.25
N ARG A 129 -13.07 11.38 -2.06
CA ARG A 129 -12.79 11.94 -0.73
C ARG A 129 -13.92 12.79 -0.17
N PHE A 130 -14.67 13.46 -1.04
CA PHE A 130 -15.56 14.53 -0.63
C PHE A 130 -17.02 14.32 -1.05
N GLY A 131 -17.33 13.15 -1.63
CA GLY A 131 -18.71 12.75 -1.91
C GLY A 131 -19.37 13.60 -3.00
N GLU A 132 -20.53 14.15 -2.69
CA GLU A 132 -21.48 14.72 -3.66
C GLU A 132 -21.11 16.06 -4.31
N GLU A 133 -19.94 16.61 -4.02
CA GLU A 133 -19.57 17.89 -4.63
C GLU A 133 -19.16 17.73 -6.09
N ASP A 134 -19.73 18.60 -6.92
CA ASP A 134 -19.33 18.73 -8.32
C ASP A 134 -17.86 19.20 -8.43
N VAL A 135 -17.04 18.32 -8.96
CA VAL A 135 -15.61 18.55 -9.25
C VAL A 135 -15.36 18.72 -10.74
N GLU A 136 -16.40 18.59 -11.56
CA GLU A 136 -16.31 18.72 -13.01
C GLU A 136 -15.86 20.14 -13.40
N GLY A 137 -15.00 20.24 -14.37
CA GLY A 137 -14.44 21.53 -14.79
C GLY A 137 -13.40 22.17 -13.85
N LEU A 138 -13.22 21.70 -12.62
CA LEU A 138 -12.28 22.29 -11.69
C LEU A 138 -10.83 22.03 -12.09
N SER A 139 -10.02 23.08 -12.00
CA SER A 139 -8.56 23.00 -12.12
C SER A 139 -7.92 22.39 -10.86
N MET A 140 -6.70 21.88 -10.97
CA MET A 140 -5.94 21.38 -9.81
C MET A 140 -5.79 22.41 -8.70
N ARG A 141 -5.65 23.70 -9.05
CA ARG A 141 -5.56 24.80 -8.06
C ARG A 141 -6.86 24.92 -7.24
N GLN A 142 -8.00 24.85 -7.91
CA GLN A 142 -9.31 24.91 -7.26
C GLN A 142 -9.58 23.68 -6.39
N LEU A 143 -9.23 22.48 -6.88
CA LEU A 143 -9.35 21.25 -6.13
C LEU A 143 -8.54 21.30 -4.83
N ARG A 144 -7.26 21.71 -4.90
CA ARG A 144 -6.40 21.86 -3.72
C ARG A 144 -6.93 22.91 -2.74
N GLY A 145 -7.46 24.02 -3.24
CA GLY A 145 -8.07 25.05 -2.39
C GLY A 145 -9.26 24.53 -1.61
N ARG A 146 -10.15 23.79 -2.27
CA ARG A 146 -11.30 23.13 -1.62
C ARG A 146 -10.85 22.09 -0.60
N GLU A 147 -9.86 21.28 -0.95
CA GLU A 147 -9.27 20.29 -0.04
C GLU A 147 -8.77 20.94 1.26
N GLY A 148 -7.93 21.96 1.13
CA GLY A 148 -7.37 22.64 2.31
C GLY A 148 -8.46 23.19 3.25
N HIS A 149 -9.54 23.75 2.70
CA HIS A 149 -10.68 24.21 3.49
C HIS A 149 -11.39 23.05 4.22
N ARG A 150 -11.64 21.95 3.53
CA ARG A 150 -12.32 20.77 4.08
C ARG A 150 -11.49 20.07 5.15
N MET A 151 -10.21 19.94 4.92
CA MET A 151 -9.30 19.35 5.91
C MET A 151 -9.29 20.19 7.20
N LYS A 152 -9.23 21.52 7.08
CA LYS A 152 -9.34 22.41 8.25
C LYS A 152 -10.67 22.22 8.99
N LYS A 153 -11.77 22.09 8.25
CA LYS A 153 -13.11 21.84 8.85
C LYS A 153 -13.16 20.47 9.53
N ALA A 154 -12.59 19.43 8.90
CA ALA A 154 -12.56 18.09 9.48
C ALA A 154 -11.78 18.05 10.80
N TYR A 155 -10.58 18.66 10.86
CA TYR A 155 -9.80 18.73 12.08
C TYR A 155 -10.55 19.47 13.20
N ARG A 156 -11.16 20.63 12.91
CA ARG A 156 -11.95 21.39 13.90
C ARG A 156 -13.13 20.57 14.40
N ARG A 157 -13.90 19.97 13.49
CA ARG A 157 -15.04 19.12 13.85
C ARG A 157 -14.64 18.04 14.87
N TRP A 158 -13.56 17.31 14.59
CA TRP A 158 -13.14 16.22 15.47
C TRP A 158 -12.53 16.73 16.79
N ALA A 159 -11.86 17.88 16.77
CA ALA A 159 -11.40 18.56 17.98
C ALA A 159 -12.58 18.94 18.89
N ASP A 160 -13.63 19.54 18.31
CA ASP A 160 -14.83 19.93 19.05
C ASP A 160 -15.60 18.70 19.56
N GLU A 161 -15.75 17.66 18.73
CA GLU A 161 -16.49 16.44 19.06
C GLU A 161 -15.86 15.67 20.22
N TYR A 162 -14.54 15.62 20.29
CA TYR A 162 -13.81 14.92 21.35
C TYR A 162 -13.31 15.85 22.48
N GLY A 163 -13.58 17.14 22.40
CA GLY A 163 -13.14 18.10 23.42
C GLY A 163 -11.63 18.24 23.55
N VAL A 164 -10.89 18.02 22.44
CA VAL A 164 -9.43 18.05 22.44
C VAL A 164 -8.94 19.37 21.82
N PRO A 165 -8.04 20.13 22.50
CA PRO A 165 -7.46 21.34 21.93
C PRO A 165 -6.76 21.09 20.60
N TRP A 166 -6.98 21.98 19.61
CA TRP A 166 -6.37 21.88 18.30
C TRP A 166 -5.80 23.22 17.84
N ALA A 167 -4.48 23.34 17.84
CA ALA A 167 -3.75 24.53 17.38
C ALA A 167 -3.35 24.47 15.89
N GLY A 168 -3.43 23.31 15.28
CA GLY A 168 -3.06 23.09 13.88
C GLY A 168 -2.12 21.91 13.68
N ARG A 169 -1.95 21.51 12.42
CA ARG A 169 -1.03 20.42 12.06
C ARG A 169 0.42 20.90 12.16
N VAL A 170 1.16 20.36 13.10
CA VAL A 170 2.60 20.50 13.22
C VAL A 170 3.24 19.18 12.79
N PHE A 171 4.18 19.23 11.88
CA PHE A 171 4.93 18.06 11.42
C PHE A 171 6.37 18.43 11.19
N ASP A 172 7.27 17.77 11.93
CA ASP A 172 8.69 17.80 11.68
C ASP A 172 9.15 16.41 11.24
N SER A 173 9.80 16.33 10.09
CA SER A 173 10.31 15.05 9.55
C SER A 173 11.55 14.55 10.31
N GLN A 174 12.20 15.38 11.11
CA GLN A 174 13.40 15.05 11.88
C GLN A 174 13.08 14.77 13.34
N ASP A 175 11.99 15.34 13.87
CA ASP A 175 11.55 15.12 15.24
C ASP A 175 10.07 14.77 15.31
N PHE A 176 9.78 13.48 15.50
CA PHE A 176 8.41 12.97 15.60
C PHE A 176 7.78 13.20 16.98
N SER A 177 8.58 13.58 17.97
CA SER A 177 8.10 14.03 19.26
C SER A 177 7.76 15.53 19.26
N ALA A 178 8.17 16.26 18.22
CA ALA A 178 7.80 17.65 18.04
C ALA A 178 6.29 17.76 17.72
N GLY A 179 5.56 18.35 18.62
CA GLY A 179 4.13 18.56 18.50
C GLY A 179 3.34 17.98 19.68
N ASP A 180 2.10 18.43 19.78
CA ASP A 180 1.19 17.92 20.77
C ASP A 180 0.81 16.45 20.55
N THR A 181 0.17 15.85 21.51
CA THR A 181 -0.24 14.44 21.50
C THR A 181 -1.10 14.08 20.29
N VAL A 182 -1.95 15.00 19.81
CA VAL A 182 -2.76 14.80 18.61
C VAL A 182 -1.87 14.70 17.36
N ASN A 183 -0.87 15.59 17.26
CA ASN A 183 0.07 15.59 16.16
C ASN A 183 0.93 14.31 16.13
N GLN A 184 1.30 13.77 17.29
CA GLN A 184 1.99 12.48 17.41
C GLN A 184 1.08 11.33 16.95
N ALA A 185 -0.18 11.28 17.41
CA ALA A 185 -1.15 10.28 16.97
C ALA A 185 -1.40 10.34 15.45
N LEU A 186 -1.60 11.54 14.89
CA LEU A 186 -1.76 11.76 13.46
C LEU A 186 -0.54 11.28 12.66
N SER A 187 0.66 11.54 13.16
CA SER A 187 1.90 11.10 12.51
C SER A 187 2.02 9.59 12.49
N ALA A 188 1.75 8.93 13.61
CA ALA A 188 1.74 7.47 13.71
C ALA A 188 0.67 6.83 12.79
N GLY A 189 -0.54 7.39 12.79
CA GLY A 189 -1.63 6.91 11.93
C GLY A 189 -1.33 7.09 10.44
N ASN A 190 -0.82 8.25 10.05
CA ASN A 190 -0.44 8.50 8.66
C ASN A 190 0.68 7.54 8.21
N ALA A 191 1.71 7.31 9.04
CA ALA A 191 2.79 6.39 8.72
C ALA A 191 2.28 4.96 8.51
N THR A 192 1.36 4.51 9.37
CA THR A 192 0.71 3.21 9.24
C THR A 192 -0.12 3.12 7.96
N LEU A 193 -0.93 4.12 7.67
CA LEU A 193 -1.75 4.19 6.46
C LEU A 193 -0.89 4.21 5.18
N TYR A 194 0.26 4.92 5.20
CA TYR A 194 1.24 4.89 4.10
C TYR A 194 1.81 3.49 3.89
N GLY A 195 2.10 2.75 4.95
CA GLY A 195 2.56 1.35 4.84
C GLY A 195 1.51 0.47 4.16
N ILE A 196 0.25 0.60 4.55
CA ILE A 196 -0.87 -0.14 3.98
C ILE A 196 -1.07 0.19 2.49
N ALA A 197 -1.17 1.48 2.17
CA ALA A 197 -1.31 1.93 0.78
C ALA A 197 -0.12 1.46 -0.09
N HIS A 198 1.10 1.56 0.44
CA HIS A 198 2.30 1.07 -0.22
C HIS A 198 2.22 -0.43 -0.51
N ALA A 199 1.80 -1.23 0.46
CA ALA A 199 1.65 -2.67 0.31
C ALA A 199 0.67 -3.02 -0.82
N VAL A 200 -0.49 -2.37 -0.85
CA VAL A 200 -1.50 -2.59 -1.90
C VAL A 200 -0.99 -2.14 -3.27
N ILE A 201 -0.36 -0.97 -3.36
CA ILE A 201 0.23 -0.46 -4.62
C ILE A 201 1.25 -1.45 -5.18
N CYS A 202 2.17 -1.95 -4.35
CA CYS A 202 3.17 -2.92 -4.77
C CYS A 202 2.55 -4.27 -5.13
N ALA A 203 1.55 -4.73 -4.36
CA ALA A 203 0.85 -5.98 -4.65
C ALA A 203 0.11 -5.95 -6.00
N LEU A 204 -0.36 -4.78 -6.42
CA LEU A 204 -0.97 -4.55 -7.73
C LEU A 204 0.06 -4.31 -8.85
N GLY A 205 1.36 -4.37 -8.57
CA GLY A 205 2.43 -4.10 -9.53
C GLY A 205 2.57 -2.64 -9.94
N CYS A 206 1.91 -1.73 -9.26
CA CYS A 206 2.00 -0.28 -9.50
C CYS A 206 3.28 0.32 -8.90
N SER A 207 3.67 1.49 -9.37
CA SER A 207 4.82 2.24 -8.85
C SER A 207 4.42 3.16 -7.70
N PRO A 208 5.05 3.07 -6.53
CA PRO A 208 4.83 4.02 -5.43
C PRO A 208 5.16 5.49 -5.79
N GLY A 209 6.08 5.70 -6.73
CA GLY A 209 6.57 7.04 -7.10
C GLY A 209 5.78 7.76 -8.20
N LEU A 210 4.98 7.04 -9.00
CA LEU A 210 4.21 7.63 -10.11
C LEU A 210 2.87 8.21 -9.60
N GLY A 211 2.93 9.34 -8.92
CA GLY A 211 1.76 10.03 -8.37
C GLY A 211 0.95 10.83 -9.39
N ILE A 212 -0.29 11.07 -9.05
CA ILE A 212 -1.26 11.85 -9.83
C ILE A 212 -1.35 13.28 -9.30
N VAL A 213 -1.61 13.46 -8.01
CA VAL A 213 -1.71 14.75 -7.33
C VAL A 213 -0.34 15.17 -6.77
N HIS A 214 0.30 14.27 -6.04
CA HIS A 214 1.65 14.46 -5.54
C HIS A 214 2.69 14.11 -6.62
N THR A 215 3.81 14.85 -6.65
CA THR A 215 4.90 14.65 -7.62
C THR A 215 6.25 14.89 -6.98
N GLY A 216 7.30 14.33 -7.58
CA GLY A 216 8.68 14.59 -7.18
C GLY A 216 9.18 13.84 -5.95
N HIS A 217 8.38 12.93 -5.39
CA HIS A 217 8.77 12.11 -4.27
C HIS A 217 8.62 10.61 -4.61
N SER A 218 9.52 9.77 -4.11
CA SER A 218 9.51 8.31 -4.34
C SER A 218 8.23 7.60 -3.86
N ARG A 219 7.40 8.27 -3.07
CA ARG A 219 6.12 7.80 -2.53
C ARG A 219 4.93 8.68 -2.95
N SER A 220 5.04 9.39 -4.06
CA SER A 220 4.00 10.31 -4.52
C SER A 220 2.63 9.62 -4.64
N PHE A 221 2.58 8.44 -5.25
CA PHE A 221 1.32 7.70 -5.38
C PHE A 221 0.83 7.10 -4.06
N VAL A 222 1.74 6.75 -3.16
CA VAL A 222 1.37 6.31 -1.80
C VAL A 222 0.64 7.43 -1.06
N PHE A 223 1.11 8.67 -1.17
CA PHE A 223 0.43 9.81 -0.57
C PHE A 223 -0.94 10.05 -1.21
N ASP A 224 -1.02 9.96 -2.53
CA ASP A 224 -2.27 10.09 -3.27
C ASP A 224 -3.33 9.10 -2.76
N ILE A 225 -2.99 7.82 -2.69
CA ILE A 225 -3.92 6.78 -2.26
C ILE A 225 -4.24 6.88 -0.76
N ALA A 226 -3.25 7.13 0.09
CA ALA A 226 -3.48 7.28 1.53
C ALA A 226 -4.40 8.47 1.85
N ASP A 227 -4.31 9.55 1.09
CA ASP A 227 -5.15 10.74 1.29
C ASP A 227 -6.64 10.47 1.08
N LEU A 228 -7.01 9.43 0.35
CA LEU A 228 -8.41 9.01 0.20
C LEU A 228 -9.03 8.61 1.55
N TYR A 229 -8.23 8.13 2.49
CA TYR A 229 -8.70 7.49 3.72
C TYR A 229 -8.35 8.23 5.00
N LYS A 230 -7.47 9.24 4.95
CA LYS A 230 -7.02 9.98 6.16
C LYS A 230 -8.17 10.57 6.96
N ALA A 231 -9.13 11.19 6.27
CA ALA A 231 -10.26 11.86 6.92
C ALA A 231 -11.22 10.89 7.60
N GLU A 232 -11.31 9.65 7.11
CA GLU A 232 -12.19 8.62 7.65
C GLU A 232 -11.53 7.78 8.74
N PHE A 233 -10.26 7.41 8.56
CA PHE A 233 -9.58 6.45 9.42
C PHE A 233 -8.64 7.10 10.43
N VAL A 234 -7.83 8.07 10.01
CA VAL A 234 -6.73 8.59 10.84
C VAL A 234 -7.18 9.75 11.71
N ILE A 235 -7.85 10.73 11.13
CA ILE A 235 -8.18 11.96 11.86
C ILE A 235 -9.12 11.70 13.03
N PRO A 236 -10.29 11.05 12.87
CA PRO A 236 -11.20 10.81 14.00
C PRO A 236 -10.54 9.97 15.09
N LEU A 237 -9.81 8.93 14.67
CA LEU A 237 -9.14 8.03 15.61
C LEU A 237 -8.06 8.72 16.44
N ALA A 238 -7.31 9.65 15.85
CA ALA A 238 -6.29 10.40 16.57
C ALA A 238 -6.89 11.27 17.69
N PHE A 239 -7.98 11.99 17.41
CA PHE A 239 -8.67 12.78 18.43
C PHE A 239 -9.32 11.90 19.49
N GLN A 240 -9.93 10.78 19.09
CA GLN A 240 -10.50 9.81 20.03
C GLN A 240 -9.46 9.28 21.02
N ILE A 241 -8.31 8.82 20.56
CA ILE A 241 -7.25 8.27 21.41
C ILE A 241 -6.75 9.31 22.40
N VAL A 242 -6.56 10.55 21.95
CA VAL A 242 -6.11 11.63 22.84
C VAL A 242 -7.14 12.00 23.88
N SER A 243 -8.45 12.00 23.53
CA SER A 243 -9.52 12.26 24.49
C SER A 243 -9.65 11.20 25.59
N GLU A 244 -9.21 9.96 25.29
CA GLU A 244 -9.19 8.85 26.25
C GLU A 244 -8.03 8.96 27.27
N GLY A 245 -7.11 9.94 27.12
CA GLY A 245 -6.01 10.18 28.06
C GLY A 245 -4.89 9.13 28.03
N GLU A 246 -4.72 8.43 26.93
CA GLU A 246 -3.74 7.36 26.76
C GLU A 246 -2.30 7.89 26.76
N GLN A 247 -1.37 7.19 27.44
CA GLN A 247 0.02 7.64 27.53
C GLN A 247 0.84 7.33 26.27
N ASP A 248 0.63 6.18 25.62
CA ASP A 248 1.34 5.80 24.37
C ASP A 248 0.41 5.90 23.16
N VAL A 249 0.12 7.14 22.77
CA VAL A 249 -0.80 7.42 21.65
C VAL A 249 -0.33 6.80 20.33
N ALA A 250 0.98 6.67 20.12
CA ALA A 250 1.51 6.13 18.89
C ALA A 250 1.27 4.62 18.76
N THR A 251 1.49 3.85 19.82
CA THR A 251 1.18 2.41 19.85
C THR A 251 -0.32 2.17 19.79
N ARG A 252 -1.11 2.93 20.54
CA ARG A 252 -2.57 2.81 20.52
C ARG A 252 -3.14 3.14 19.15
N MET A 253 -2.61 4.17 18.49
CA MET A 253 -3.00 4.52 17.13
C MET A 253 -2.78 3.37 16.14
N ARG A 254 -1.65 2.69 16.19
CA ARG A 254 -1.36 1.54 15.33
C ARG A 254 -2.31 0.38 15.58
N ILE A 255 -2.55 0.02 16.85
CA ILE A 255 -3.42 -1.08 17.22
C ILE A 255 -4.85 -0.79 16.76
N LYS A 256 -5.43 0.34 17.17
CA LYS A 256 -6.80 0.70 16.83
C LYS A 256 -7.00 0.91 15.32
N LEU A 257 -6.01 1.51 14.63
CA LEU A 257 -6.08 1.67 13.18
C LEU A 257 -6.05 0.32 12.45
N ARG A 258 -5.21 -0.63 12.88
CA ARG A 258 -5.19 -1.99 12.35
C ARG A 258 -6.57 -2.64 12.47
N ASP A 259 -7.17 -2.55 13.65
CA ASP A 259 -8.47 -3.17 13.91
C ASP A 259 -9.57 -2.52 13.05
N GLN A 260 -9.56 -1.20 12.88
CA GLN A 260 -10.48 -0.50 11.97
C GLN A 260 -10.26 -0.87 10.50
N VAL A 261 -9.02 -0.98 10.06
CA VAL A 261 -8.66 -1.40 8.69
C VAL A 261 -9.24 -2.77 8.36
N PHE A 262 -9.13 -3.70 9.31
CA PHE A 262 -9.69 -5.04 9.18
C PHE A 262 -11.23 -5.00 9.19
N GLN A 263 -11.84 -4.37 10.19
CA GLN A 263 -13.30 -4.32 10.37
C GLN A 263 -14.02 -3.63 9.19
N LYS A 264 -13.43 -2.56 8.64
CA LYS A 264 -14.01 -1.79 7.54
C LYS A 264 -13.55 -2.27 6.16
N GLY A 265 -12.77 -3.35 6.07
CA GLY A 265 -12.31 -3.93 4.81
C GLY A 265 -11.47 -2.98 3.94
N LEU A 266 -10.61 -2.15 4.56
CA LEU A 266 -9.87 -1.11 3.84
C LEU A 266 -8.96 -1.68 2.75
N LEU A 267 -8.35 -2.85 2.94
CA LEU A 267 -7.49 -3.45 1.91
C LEU A 267 -8.25 -3.72 0.62
N LYS A 268 -9.43 -4.34 0.73
CA LYS A 268 -10.29 -4.61 -0.41
C LYS A 268 -10.73 -3.31 -1.10
N ARG A 269 -11.18 -2.35 -0.32
CA ARG A 269 -11.58 -1.03 -0.83
C ARG A 269 -10.40 -0.32 -1.51
N CYS A 270 -9.22 -0.33 -0.93
CA CYS A 270 -8.02 0.29 -1.49
C CYS A 270 -7.63 -0.34 -2.83
N THR A 271 -7.70 -1.67 -2.94
CA THR A 271 -7.47 -2.41 -4.18
C THR A 271 -8.46 -1.98 -5.27
N GLN A 272 -9.75 -1.97 -4.95
CA GLN A 272 -10.82 -1.58 -5.88
C GLN A 272 -10.72 -0.11 -6.30
N ASP A 273 -10.40 0.77 -5.35
CA ASP A 273 -10.24 2.19 -5.62
C ASP A 273 -9.04 2.48 -6.54
N ILE A 274 -7.90 1.80 -6.37
CA ILE A 274 -6.74 1.93 -7.27
C ILE A 274 -7.11 1.43 -8.67
N ILE A 275 -7.74 0.26 -8.78
CA ILE A 275 -8.18 -0.28 -10.07
C ILE A 275 -9.14 0.71 -10.75
N PHE A 276 -10.15 1.19 -10.04
CA PHE A 276 -11.09 2.18 -10.57
C PHE A 276 -10.41 3.46 -11.04
N LEU A 277 -9.50 4.02 -10.26
CA LEU A 277 -8.79 5.25 -10.60
C LEU A 277 -7.95 5.10 -11.88
N LEU A 278 -7.36 3.93 -12.10
CA LEU A 278 -6.48 3.69 -13.25
C LEU A 278 -7.23 3.20 -14.49
N THR A 279 -8.33 2.46 -14.33
CA THR A 279 -9.09 1.87 -15.43
C THR A 279 -10.36 2.63 -15.77
N GLY A 280 -10.91 3.40 -14.83
CA GLY A 280 -12.23 4.02 -14.93
C GLY A 280 -13.41 3.06 -14.66
N GLN A 281 -13.13 1.80 -14.31
CA GLN A 281 -14.15 0.75 -14.13
C GLN A 281 -14.04 0.15 -12.72
N ARG A 282 -15.16 0.05 -11.99
CA ARG A 282 -15.20 -0.53 -10.64
C ARG A 282 -15.11 -2.06 -10.64
N ASP A 283 -15.66 -2.71 -11.65
CA ASP A 283 -15.72 -4.18 -11.81
C ASP A 283 -14.71 -4.69 -12.85
N ALA A 284 -13.66 -3.91 -13.13
CA ALA A 284 -12.59 -4.43 -13.96
C ALA A 284 -11.98 -5.64 -13.21
N SER A 285 -12.45 -6.86 -13.57
CA SER A 285 -11.61 -8.02 -13.42
C SER A 285 -10.35 -7.67 -14.21
N VAL A 286 -9.31 -7.23 -13.50
CA VAL A 286 -7.98 -7.22 -14.09
C VAL A 286 -7.71 -8.71 -14.33
N GLU A 287 -8.10 -9.19 -15.51
CA GLU A 287 -7.70 -10.50 -15.97
C GLU A 287 -6.20 -10.52 -15.77
N VAL A 288 -5.77 -11.36 -14.87
CA VAL A 288 -4.38 -11.80 -14.82
C VAL A 288 -4.22 -12.51 -16.15
N GLN A 289 -3.99 -11.73 -17.22
CA GLN A 289 -3.68 -12.26 -18.52
C GLN A 289 -2.47 -13.16 -18.27
N GLU A 290 -2.63 -14.42 -18.64
CA GLU A 290 -1.56 -15.39 -18.62
C GLU A 290 -0.27 -14.69 -19.06
N ASN A 291 0.78 -14.89 -18.30
CA ASN A 291 2.07 -14.23 -18.43
C ASN A 291 2.73 -14.62 -19.77
N ARG A 292 2.17 -14.15 -20.88
CA ARG A 292 2.74 -14.31 -22.19
C ARG A 292 3.67 -13.14 -22.41
N ASN A 293 4.97 -13.42 -22.41
CA ASN A 293 5.97 -12.44 -22.83
C ASN A 293 5.59 -11.95 -24.22
N ARG A 294 5.29 -10.67 -24.36
CA ARG A 294 5.09 -10.02 -25.63
C ARG A 294 6.37 -9.26 -25.98
N LEU A 295 6.79 -9.39 -27.23
CA LEU A 295 7.88 -8.61 -27.80
C LEU A 295 7.30 -7.37 -28.46
N TRP A 296 7.96 -6.24 -28.31
CA TRP A 296 7.57 -5.03 -29.02
C TRP A 296 8.21 -5.02 -30.41
N ASP A 297 7.40 -4.88 -31.44
CA ASP A 297 7.83 -4.67 -32.82
C ASP A 297 7.41 -3.27 -33.28
N TYR A 298 8.29 -2.60 -34.01
CA TYR A 298 8.06 -1.24 -34.46
C TYR A 298 6.87 -1.10 -35.41
N TYR A 299 6.62 -2.11 -36.25
CA TYR A 299 5.55 -2.11 -37.25
C TYR A 299 4.27 -2.78 -36.79
N GLN A 300 4.37 -3.82 -35.98
CA GLN A 300 3.23 -4.65 -35.55
C GLN A 300 2.78 -4.39 -34.10
N GLY A 301 3.52 -3.56 -33.34
CA GLY A 301 3.25 -3.33 -31.94
C GLY A 301 3.65 -4.52 -31.06
N ASN A 302 2.76 -5.00 -30.20
CA ASN A 302 3.05 -6.13 -29.32
C ASN A 302 2.76 -7.45 -30.02
N VAL A 303 3.79 -8.23 -30.33
CA VAL A 303 3.73 -9.59 -30.91
C VAL A 303 3.95 -10.65 -29.81
N GLU A 304 3.43 -11.87 -30.01
CA GLU A 304 3.66 -12.96 -29.07
C GLU A 304 5.15 -13.32 -29.02
N GLY A 305 5.72 -13.35 -27.82
CA GLY A 305 7.09 -13.83 -27.58
C GLY A 305 7.12 -15.34 -27.40
N GLY A 306 8.28 -15.93 -27.65
CA GLY A 306 8.49 -17.37 -27.45
C GLY A 306 8.11 -18.24 -28.64
N SER A 307 8.04 -17.71 -29.84
CA SER A 307 7.96 -18.49 -31.07
C SER A 307 9.16 -19.46 -31.16
N ASN A 308 8.86 -20.74 -31.36
CA ASN A 308 9.89 -21.77 -31.47
C ASN A 308 10.45 -21.75 -32.90
N TYR A 309 11.48 -20.95 -33.14
CA TYR A 309 12.15 -20.84 -34.46
C TYR A 309 12.81 -22.14 -34.92
N ALA A 310 12.92 -23.16 -34.07
CA ALA A 310 13.51 -24.44 -34.44
C ALA A 310 12.70 -25.23 -35.50
N THR A 311 11.42 -24.87 -35.69
CA THR A 311 10.54 -25.54 -36.67
C THR A 311 10.65 -24.95 -38.08
N GLU A 312 11.02 -23.66 -38.22
CA GLU A 312 11.13 -22.97 -39.50
C GLU A 312 12.48 -23.24 -40.22
N ALA A 313 13.49 -23.70 -39.51
CA ALA A 313 14.82 -23.98 -40.07
C ALA A 313 14.90 -25.29 -40.86
N ARG A 314 13.80 -26.05 -41.02
CA ARG A 314 13.80 -27.34 -41.72
C ARG A 314 13.28 -27.30 -43.17
N GLU A 315 12.84 -26.16 -43.67
CA GLU A 315 12.29 -26.01 -45.02
C GLU A 315 13.01 -24.97 -45.89
N ALA A 316 14.31 -24.74 -45.70
CA ALA A 316 15.09 -24.04 -46.70
C ALA A 316 15.58 -25.07 -47.76
N PRO A 317 15.07 -25.06 -48.99
CA PRO A 317 15.62 -25.91 -50.05
C PRO A 317 17.00 -25.36 -50.45
N PHE A 318 17.94 -26.28 -50.57
CA PHE A 318 19.24 -26.05 -51.19
C PHE A 318 19.08 -25.76 -52.66
#